data_279503de3869428ebc1fb7659cb88f2f
#
_entry.id   279503de3869428ebc1fb7659cb88f2f
#
_cell.length_a   1.000
_cell.length_b   1.000
_cell.length_c   1.000
_cell.angle_alpha   90.00
_cell.angle_beta   90.00
_cell.angle_gamma   90.00
#
_symmetry.space_group_name_H-M   'P 1'
#
loop_
_entity.id
_entity.type
_entity.pdbx_description
1 polymer ?
#
loop_
_entity_poly.entity_id
_entity_poly.type
_entity_poly.pdbx_seq_one_letter_code
_entity_poly.pdbx_strand_id
1 'polypeptide(L)'
;MIRVIIERHQKEAKKGELIHLLRELRASAINQPGYVSGESLASIDDASIVSVLSTWQSLIDWRNWAKSETRAKLEKQIEPLLTEKPKVSIYQVMATE
;
A
#
# COMPACT_ATOMS: atom_id res chain seq x y z
N MET A 1 -4.77 -1.64 -17.04
CA MET A 1 -4.80 -1.09 -15.68
C MET A 1 -4.66 -2.19 -14.64
N ILE A 2 -3.81 -1.96 -13.68
CA ILE A 2 -3.55 -2.87 -12.57
C ILE A 2 -4.01 -2.21 -11.27
N ARG A 3 -4.70 -2.95 -10.43
CA ARG A 3 -5.01 -2.51 -9.07
C ARG A 3 -4.30 -3.40 -8.07
N VAL A 4 -3.68 -2.77 -7.07
CA VAL A 4 -2.93 -3.45 -6.02
C VAL A 4 -3.58 -3.12 -4.69
N ILE A 5 -3.91 -4.16 -3.93
CA ILE A 5 -4.43 -4.01 -2.59
C ILE A 5 -3.40 -4.56 -1.62
N ILE A 6 -2.98 -3.72 -0.67
CA ILE A 6 -2.06 -4.12 0.38
C ILE A 6 -2.80 -4.01 1.71
N GLU A 7 -3.08 -5.17 2.30
CA GLU A 7 -3.77 -5.25 3.58
C GLU A 7 -2.75 -5.39 4.70
N ARG A 8 -2.82 -4.49 5.68
CA ARG A 8 -1.93 -4.50 6.84
C ARG A 8 -2.74 -4.59 8.13
N HIS A 9 -2.24 -5.40 9.08
CA HIS A 9 -2.82 -5.52 10.41
C HIS A 9 -1.93 -4.79 11.41
N GLN A 10 -2.41 -3.67 11.92
CA GLN A 10 -1.62 -2.77 12.76
C GLN A 10 -1.74 -3.10 14.25
N LYS A 11 -0.65 -2.86 14.98
CA LYS A 11 -0.67 -2.91 16.44
C LYS A 11 -1.46 -1.72 16.96
N GLU A 12 -2.30 -1.92 17.97
CA GLU A 12 -3.18 -0.87 18.51
C GLU A 12 -2.39 0.38 18.93
N ALA A 13 -1.28 0.21 19.62
CA ALA A 13 -0.49 1.33 20.13
C ALA A 13 0.32 2.05 19.03
N LYS A 14 0.30 1.57 17.79
CA LYS A 14 1.16 2.05 16.71
C LYS A 14 0.42 2.71 15.55
N LYS A 15 -0.88 2.96 15.72
CA LYS A 15 -1.73 3.52 14.64
C LYS A 15 -1.21 4.85 14.09
N GLY A 16 -0.81 5.76 14.95
CA GLY A 16 -0.33 7.06 14.52
C GLY A 16 0.98 7.00 13.73
N GLU A 17 1.89 6.13 14.15
CA GLU A 17 3.15 5.93 13.45
C GLU A 17 2.92 5.31 12.08
N LEU A 18 2.02 4.32 12.00
CA LEU A 18 1.71 3.67 10.74
C LEU A 18 1.11 4.66 9.72
N ILE A 19 0.15 5.46 10.14
CA ILE A 19 -0.47 6.45 9.24
C ILE A 19 0.59 7.42 8.69
N HIS A 20 1.52 7.86 9.53
CA HIS A 20 2.60 8.73 9.12
C HIS A 20 3.47 8.09 8.02
N LEU A 21 3.86 6.83 8.22
CA LEU A 21 4.68 6.11 7.24
C LEU A 21 3.92 5.80 5.95
N LEU A 22 2.62 5.52 6.04
CA LEU A 22 1.79 5.32 4.84
C LEU A 22 1.69 6.60 4.01
N ARG A 23 1.66 7.76 4.66
CA ARG A 23 1.69 9.05 3.94
C ARG A 23 3.02 9.25 3.22
N GLU A 24 4.12 8.87 3.84
CA GLU A 24 5.44 8.92 3.19
C GLU A 24 5.52 7.98 1.99
N LEU A 25 4.99 6.77 2.13
CA LEU A 25 4.89 5.82 1.00
C LEU A 25 4.12 6.45 -0.16
N ARG A 26 2.97 7.04 0.13
CA ARG A 26 2.14 7.68 -0.88
C ARG A 26 2.87 8.83 -1.56
N ALA A 27 3.53 9.69 -0.77
CA ALA A 27 4.27 10.84 -1.30
C ALA A 27 5.36 10.41 -2.29
N SER A 28 5.96 9.24 -2.07
CA SER A 28 6.95 8.68 -2.98
C SER A 28 6.30 7.98 -4.17
N ALA A 29 5.22 7.25 -3.94
CA ALA A 29 4.54 6.48 -4.99
C ALA A 29 3.94 7.37 -6.07
N ILE A 30 3.35 8.51 -5.71
CA ILE A 30 2.68 9.38 -6.66
C ILE A 30 3.61 9.95 -7.73
N ASN A 31 4.91 9.93 -7.49
CA ASN A 31 5.91 10.41 -8.45
C ASN A 31 6.47 9.29 -9.33
N GLN A 32 6.02 8.06 -9.13
CA GLN A 32 6.53 6.93 -9.90
C GLN A 32 5.86 6.83 -11.28
N PRO A 33 6.61 6.41 -12.30
CA PRO A 33 6.02 6.16 -13.62
C PRO A 33 4.87 5.17 -13.52
N GLY A 34 3.77 5.49 -14.18
CA GLY A 34 2.60 4.62 -14.24
C GLY A 34 1.65 4.68 -13.06
N TYR A 35 1.98 5.44 -12.00
CA TYR A 35 1.03 5.64 -10.91
C TYR A 35 -0.20 6.42 -11.38
N VAL A 36 -1.39 5.90 -11.09
CA VAL A 36 -2.65 6.54 -11.48
C VAL A 36 -3.35 7.16 -10.27
N SER A 37 -3.60 6.35 -9.25
CA SER A 37 -4.30 6.81 -8.04
C SER A 37 -4.06 5.85 -6.88
N GLY A 38 -4.39 6.30 -5.68
CA GLY A 38 -4.31 5.46 -4.50
C GLY A 38 -5.19 5.99 -3.39
N GLU A 39 -5.68 5.07 -2.56
CA GLU A 39 -6.53 5.36 -1.43
C GLU A 39 -6.09 4.52 -0.23
N SER A 40 -6.11 5.13 0.95
CA SER A 40 -5.96 4.39 2.21
C SER A 40 -7.35 4.09 2.74
N LEU A 41 -7.59 2.85 3.10
CA LEU A 41 -8.89 2.35 3.51
C LEU A 41 -8.81 1.78 4.92
N ALA A 42 -9.68 2.23 5.80
CA ALA A 42 -9.82 1.66 7.14
C ALA A 42 -10.98 0.67 7.12
N SER A 43 -10.75 -0.54 7.62
CA SER A 43 -11.83 -1.53 7.73
C SER A 43 -12.87 -1.06 8.74
N ILE A 44 -14.14 -1.16 8.38
CA ILE A 44 -15.24 -0.84 9.30
C ILE A 44 -15.42 -1.97 10.31
N ASP A 45 -15.25 -3.21 9.86
CA ASP A 45 -15.50 -4.39 10.70
C ASP A 45 -14.35 -4.72 11.65
N ASP A 46 -13.12 -4.35 11.30
CA ASP A 46 -11.93 -4.66 12.10
C ASP A 46 -10.99 -3.45 12.08
N ALA A 47 -10.96 -2.72 13.18
CA ALA A 47 -10.16 -1.49 13.30
C ALA A 47 -8.65 -1.72 13.21
N SER A 48 -8.18 -2.97 13.31
CA SER A 48 -6.76 -3.28 13.15
C SER A 48 -6.32 -3.34 11.69
N ILE A 49 -7.26 -3.41 10.76
CA ILE A 49 -6.95 -3.55 9.34
C ILE A 49 -6.96 -2.21 8.63
N VAL A 50 -5.83 -1.88 8.02
CA VAL A 50 -5.68 -0.74 7.12
C VAL A 50 -5.20 -1.26 5.77
N SER A 51 -5.91 -0.92 4.71
CA SER A 51 -5.56 -1.34 3.35
C SER A 51 -5.23 -0.14 2.49
N VAL A 52 -4.31 -0.34 1.55
CA VAL A 52 -4.01 0.64 0.51
C VAL A 52 -4.43 0.05 -0.82
N LEU A 53 -5.30 0.75 -1.52
CA LEU A 53 -5.69 0.42 -2.88
C LEU A 53 -5.00 1.39 -3.81
N SER A 54 -4.16 0.89 -4.72
CA SER A 54 -3.49 1.72 -5.71
C SER A 54 -3.75 1.21 -7.12
N THR A 55 -3.76 2.14 -8.06
CA THR A 55 -3.98 1.84 -9.47
C THR A 55 -2.74 2.25 -10.26
N TRP A 56 -2.31 1.37 -11.17
CA TRP A 56 -1.11 1.52 -11.99
C TRP A 56 -1.43 1.26 -13.45
N GLN A 57 -0.73 1.93 -14.34
CA GLN A 57 -0.96 1.75 -15.79
C GLN A 57 -0.60 0.35 -16.25
N SER A 58 0.45 -0.25 -15.65
CA SER A 58 0.90 -1.59 -16.03
C SER A 58 1.48 -2.34 -14.84
N LEU A 59 1.55 -3.66 -14.97
CA LEU A 59 2.16 -4.52 -13.97
C LEU A 59 3.65 -4.19 -13.77
N ILE A 60 4.35 -3.85 -14.83
CA ILE A 60 5.77 -3.52 -14.76
C ILE A 60 6.01 -2.25 -13.95
N ASP A 61 5.14 -1.26 -14.10
CA ASP A 61 5.22 -0.02 -13.32
C ASP A 61 5.06 -0.30 -11.83
N TRP A 62 4.07 -1.12 -11.47
CA TRP A 62 3.91 -1.56 -10.09
C TRP A 62 5.15 -2.30 -9.59
N ARG A 63 5.64 -3.26 -10.35
CA ARG A 63 6.81 -4.06 -9.95
C ARG A 63 8.06 -3.23 -9.77
N ASN A 64 8.26 -2.21 -10.59
CA ASN A 64 9.39 -1.29 -10.44
C ASN A 64 9.31 -0.52 -9.13
N TRP A 65 8.13 -0.04 -8.77
CA TRP A 65 7.91 0.60 -7.47
C TRP A 65 8.08 -0.40 -6.33
N ALA A 66 7.48 -1.58 -6.46
CA ALA A 66 7.49 -2.61 -5.42
C ALA A 66 8.90 -3.03 -5.00
N LYS A 67 9.84 -3.04 -5.94
CA LYS A 67 11.26 -3.42 -5.67
C LYS A 67 12.18 -2.23 -5.43
N SER A 68 11.67 -1.00 -5.41
CA SER A 68 12.49 0.18 -5.23
C SER A 68 13.11 0.26 -3.83
N GLU A 69 14.28 0.88 -3.74
CA GLU A 69 14.95 1.10 -2.45
C GLU A 69 14.13 1.99 -1.52
N THR A 70 13.50 3.00 -2.07
CA THR A 70 12.66 3.92 -1.30
C THR A 70 11.54 3.16 -0.60
N ARG A 71 10.84 2.30 -1.34
CA ARG A 71 9.79 1.47 -0.77
C ARG A 71 10.33 0.49 0.26
N ALA A 72 11.45 -0.14 -0.03
CA ALA A 72 12.07 -1.11 0.88
C ALA A 72 12.42 -0.47 2.23
N LYS A 73 12.95 0.73 2.23
CA LYS A 73 13.28 1.46 3.46
C LYS A 73 12.05 1.77 4.30
N LEU A 74 10.98 2.23 3.66
CA LEU A 74 9.73 2.56 4.34
C LEU A 74 9.03 1.29 4.86
N GLU A 75 9.01 0.22 4.08
CA GLU A 75 8.43 -1.05 4.51
C GLU A 75 9.18 -1.63 5.71
N LYS A 76 10.48 -1.44 5.78
CA LYS A 76 11.28 -1.85 6.93
C LYS A 76 10.88 -1.13 8.21
N GLN A 77 10.51 0.15 8.10
CA GLN A 77 10.03 0.93 9.24
C GLN A 77 8.59 0.56 9.61
N ILE A 78 7.80 0.13 8.64
CA ILE A 78 6.41 -0.27 8.85
C ILE A 78 6.32 -1.64 9.53
N GLU A 79 7.18 -2.57 9.16
CA GLU A 79 7.12 -3.96 9.61
C GLU A 79 6.94 -4.13 11.13
N PRO A 80 7.72 -3.44 12.00
CA PRO A 80 7.54 -3.61 13.46
C PRO A 80 6.24 -3.03 13.99
N LEU A 81 5.49 -2.27 13.19
CA LEU A 81 4.22 -1.70 13.60
C LEU A 81 3.04 -2.65 13.34
N LEU A 82 3.29 -3.76 12.67
CA LEU A 82 2.28 -4.72 12.23
C LEU A 82 2.31 -5.98 13.09
N THR A 83 1.14 -6.64 13.22
CA THR A 83 1.02 -7.91 13.92
C THR A 83 1.39 -9.11 13.04
N GLU A 84 1.37 -8.92 11.73
CA GLU A 84 1.69 -9.96 10.74
C GLU A 84 2.17 -9.33 9.44
N LYS A 85 2.66 -10.16 8.52
CA LYS A 85 3.11 -9.68 7.21
C LYS A 85 1.96 -9.11 6.41
N PRO A 86 2.20 -8.02 5.63
CA PRO A 86 1.18 -7.50 4.72
C PRO A 86 0.76 -8.54 3.68
N LYS A 87 -0.53 -8.52 3.34
CA LYS A 87 -1.05 -9.32 2.23
C LYS A 87 -1.17 -8.44 1.00
N VAL A 88 -0.46 -8.80 -0.06
CA VAL A 88 -0.49 -8.09 -1.34
C VAL A 88 -1.32 -8.88 -2.33
N SER A 89 -2.32 -8.23 -2.92
CA SER A 89 -3.17 -8.82 -3.96
C SER A 89 -3.13 -7.91 -5.19
N ILE A 90 -2.91 -8.49 -6.35
CA ILE A 90 -2.77 -7.76 -7.60
C ILE A 90 -3.87 -8.20 -8.56
N TYR A 91 -4.59 -7.23 -9.11
CA TYR A 91 -5.70 -7.48 -10.00
C TYR A 91 -5.55 -6.70 -11.30
N GLN A 92 -5.96 -7.32 -12.38
CA GLN A 92 -6.10 -6.60 -13.64
C GLN A 92 -7.55 -6.16 -13.79
N VAL A 93 -7.74 -4.89 -14.15
CA VAL A 93 -9.10 -4.39 -14.44
C VAL A 93 -9.56 -5.00 -15.75
N MET A 94 -10.64 -5.78 -15.70
CA MET A 94 -11.22 -6.42 -16.89
C MET A 94 -12.26 -5.53 -17.55
N ALA A 95 -13.12 -4.90 -16.73
CA ALA A 95 -14.19 -4.05 -17.20
C ALA A 95 -14.61 -3.08 -16.11
N THR A 96 -15.11 -1.91 -16.50
CA THR A 96 -15.73 -0.97 -15.57
C THR A 96 -17.24 -1.20 -15.64
N GLU A 97 -17.83 -1.55 -14.51
CA GLU A 97 -19.25 -1.91 -14.45
C GLU A 97 -20.10 -0.98 -13.60
#